data_f9bf06824eb5f304d0daa72a25b1a7ef
#
_entry.id   f9bf06824eb5f304d0daa72a25b1a7ef
#
_cell.length_a   1.000
_cell.length_b   1.000
_cell.length_c   1.000
_cell.angle_alpha   90.00
_cell.angle_beta   90.00
_cell.angle_gamma   90.00
#
_symmetry.space_group_name_H-M   'P 1'
#
loop_
_entity.id
_entity.type
_entity.pdbx_description
1 polymer ?
#
loop_
_entity_poly.entity_id
_entity_poly.type
_entity_poly.pdbx_seq_one_letter_code
_entity_poly.pdbx_strand_id
1 'polypeptide(L)'
;MTNVQEIARLNDEFRANPSRGVLVLTQGIRCNTQEDIATIINKVRTFNDFNEDNNPYGEKDFGAFDFKGKKIFWKIDYYDRELLYISPDACNPKLTNRVLTIMYSNEY
;
A
#
# COMPACT_ATOMS: atom_id res chain seq x y z
N MET A 1 -2.73 1.00 22.81
CA MET A 1 -2.47 1.26 21.37
C MET A 1 -3.44 2.33 20.90
N THR A 2 -2.97 3.38 20.23
CA THR A 2 -3.84 4.40 19.64
C THR A 2 -4.48 3.87 18.36
N ASN A 3 -5.52 4.57 17.88
CA ASN A 3 -6.15 4.22 16.59
C ASN A 3 -5.14 4.28 15.44
N VAL A 4 -4.26 5.29 15.44
CA VAL A 4 -3.21 5.41 14.42
C VAL A 4 -2.25 4.23 14.45
N GLN A 5 -1.83 3.80 15.64
CA GLN A 5 -0.95 2.64 15.79
C GLN A 5 -1.63 1.36 15.32
N GLU A 6 -2.92 1.21 15.60
CA GLU A 6 -3.70 0.06 15.12
C GLU A 6 -3.82 0.07 13.60
N ILE A 7 -4.10 1.22 12.99
CA ILE A 7 -4.15 1.35 11.53
C ILE A 7 -2.79 0.99 10.92
N ALA A 8 -1.70 1.50 11.50
CA ALA A 8 -0.35 1.19 11.01
C ALA A 8 -0.04 -0.30 11.11
N ARG A 9 -0.44 -0.94 12.22
CA ARG A 9 -0.25 -2.38 12.41
C ARG A 9 -1.01 -3.18 11.36
N LEU A 10 -2.26 -2.82 11.10
CA LEU A 10 -3.08 -3.48 10.09
C LEU A 10 -2.52 -3.26 8.69
N ASN A 11 -1.98 -2.08 8.41
CA ASN A 11 -1.36 -1.78 7.13
C ASN A 11 -0.07 -2.59 6.93
N ASP A 12 0.78 -2.69 7.95
CA ASP A 12 1.99 -3.52 7.86
C ASP A 12 1.63 -4.99 7.62
N GLU A 13 0.64 -5.50 8.32
CA GLU A 13 0.16 -6.87 8.20
C GLU A 13 -0.39 -7.15 6.80
N PHE A 14 -1.23 -6.23 6.29
CA PHE A 14 -1.80 -6.34 4.95
C PHE A 14 -0.69 -6.27 3.88
N ARG A 15 0.25 -5.34 4.02
CA ARG A 15 1.33 -5.17 3.05
C ARG A 15 2.23 -6.40 3.01
N ALA A 16 2.46 -7.04 4.14
CA ALA A 16 3.22 -8.31 4.20
C ALA A 16 2.49 -9.44 3.47
N ASN A 17 1.16 -9.41 3.43
CA ASN A 17 0.34 -10.42 2.76
C ASN A 17 -0.83 -9.76 2.03
N PRO A 18 -0.58 -9.17 0.83
CA PRO A 18 -1.62 -8.42 0.11
C PRO A 18 -2.82 -9.25 -0.35
N SER A 19 -2.73 -10.58 -0.32
CA SER A 19 -3.86 -11.44 -0.68
C SER A 19 -5.04 -11.31 0.28
N ARG A 20 -4.84 -10.69 1.44
CA ARG A 20 -5.91 -10.43 2.42
C ARG A 20 -6.82 -9.27 2.05
N GLY A 21 -6.50 -8.53 1.01
CA GLY A 21 -7.28 -7.41 0.51
C GLY A 21 -7.19 -7.36 -1.00
N VAL A 22 -7.11 -6.14 -1.55
CA VAL A 22 -7.04 -5.93 -2.99
C VAL A 22 -5.67 -5.36 -3.35
N LEU A 23 -5.00 -5.99 -4.31
CA LEU A 23 -3.75 -5.50 -4.88
C LEU A 23 -4.02 -4.98 -6.28
N VAL A 24 -3.68 -3.72 -6.53
CA VAL A 24 -3.81 -3.08 -7.84
C VAL A 24 -2.41 -2.72 -8.35
N LEU A 25 -2.09 -3.20 -9.53
CA LEU A 25 -0.88 -2.81 -10.26
C LEU A 25 -1.33 -1.93 -11.43
N THR A 26 -0.78 -0.74 -11.53
CA THR A 26 -1.09 0.15 -12.67
C THR A 26 -0.56 -0.44 -13.97
N GLN A 27 -1.01 0.11 -15.09
CA GLN A 27 -0.58 -0.37 -16.40
C GLN A 27 0.94 -0.30 -16.56
N GLY A 28 1.58 0.78 -16.09
CA GLY A 28 3.03 0.92 -16.18
C GLY A 28 3.76 -0.19 -15.44
N ILE A 29 3.28 -0.54 -14.24
CA ILE A 29 3.87 -1.64 -13.46
C ILE A 29 3.65 -2.97 -14.17
N ARG A 30 2.43 -3.21 -14.69
CA ARG A 30 2.10 -4.48 -15.37
C ARG A 30 2.88 -4.69 -16.66
N CYS A 31 3.41 -3.63 -17.27
CA CYS A 31 4.22 -3.74 -18.48
C CYS A 31 5.63 -4.29 -18.24
N ASN A 32 6.03 -4.45 -16.99
CA ASN A 32 7.32 -5.06 -16.65
C ASN A 32 7.28 -6.57 -16.84
N THR A 33 8.46 -7.20 -16.82
CA THR A 33 8.56 -8.65 -16.80
C THR A 33 7.95 -9.21 -15.51
N GLN A 34 7.55 -10.47 -15.53
CA GLN A 34 7.04 -11.12 -14.31
C GLN A 34 8.08 -11.12 -13.20
N GLU A 35 9.37 -11.27 -13.53
CA GLU A 35 10.45 -11.22 -12.57
C GLU A 35 10.55 -9.83 -11.92
N ASP A 36 10.48 -8.76 -12.71
CA ASP A 36 10.53 -7.40 -12.20
C ASP A 36 9.30 -7.09 -11.34
N ILE A 37 8.12 -7.51 -11.77
CA ILE A 37 6.89 -7.34 -10.99
C ILE A 37 7.02 -8.03 -9.63
N ALA A 38 7.52 -9.25 -9.60
CA ALA A 38 7.73 -9.98 -8.34
C ALA A 38 8.72 -9.25 -7.43
N THR A 39 9.79 -8.70 -7.99
CA THR A 39 10.78 -7.93 -7.24
C THR A 39 10.16 -6.64 -6.67
N ILE A 40 9.37 -5.93 -7.47
CA ILE A 40 8.68 -4.71 -7.05
C ILE A 40 7.72 -5.03 -5.90
N ILE A 41 6.89 -6.05 -6.05
CA ILE A 41 5.94 -6.46 -5.00
C ILE A 41 6.69 -6.80 -3.71
N ASN A 42 7.81 -7.52 -3.82
CA ASN A 42 8.59 -7.88 -2.64
C ASN A 42 9.19 -6.65 -1.95
N LYS A 43 9.62 -5.64 -2.72
CA LYS A 43 10.11 -4.38 -2.13
C LYS A 43 9.02 -3.65 -1.38
N VAL A 44 7.79 -3.68 -1.87
CA VAL A 44 6.64 -3.10 -1.17
C VAL A 44 6.34 -3.88 0.11
N ARG A 45 6.34 -5.20 0.04
CA ARG A 45 6.05 -6.06 1.20
C ARG A 45 7.03 -5.84 2.34
N THR A 46 8.27 -5.58 2.03
CA THR A 46 9.36 -5.46 3.01
C THR A 46 9.76 -4.01 3.30
N PHE A 47 9.04 -3.06 2.73
CA PHE A 47 9.35 -1.63 2.90
C PHE A 47 9.23 -1.23 4.38
N ASN A 48 10.24 -0.51 4.88
CA ASN A 48 10.24 -0.01 6.25
C ASN A 48 10.91 1.37 6.39
N ASP A 49 11.17 2.04 5.27
CA ASP A 49 11.85 3.33 5.27
C ASP A 49 10.84 4.48 5.49
N PHE A 50 10.20 4.48 6.65
CA PHE A 50 9.21 5.50 7.00
C PHE A 50 9.88 6.68 7.71
N ASN A 51 9.45 7.88 7.34
CA ASN A 51 9.93 9.14 7.90
C ASN A 51 8.76 10.15 7.95
N GLU A 52 9.03 11.37 8.40
CA GLU A 52 7.99 12.40 8.52
C GLU A 52 7.42 12.82 7.17
N ASP A 53 8.19 12.72 6.08
CA ASP A 53 7.76 13.14 4.76
C ASP A 53 6.76 12.15 4.14
N ASN A 54 7.00 10.85 4.28
CA ASN A 54 6.13 9.84 3.70
C ASN A 54 5.12 9.25 4.68
N ASN A 55 5.28 9.53 5.97
CA ASN A 55 4.43 8.98 7.03
C ASN A 55 4.06 10.05 8.06
N PRO A 56 3.51 11.20 7.61
CA PRO A 56 3.26 12.34 8.51
C PRO A 56 2.21 12.06 9.58
N TYR A 57 1.28 11.14 9.32
CA TYR A 57 0.22 10.80 10.26
C TYR A 57 0.47 9.49 11.00
N GLY A 58 1.57 8.81 10.71
CA GLY A 58 1.94 7.59 11.40
C GLY A 58 1.19 6.33 10.96
N GLU A 59 0.40 6.38 9.88
CA GLU A 59 -0.42 5.24 9.46
C GLU A 59 0.34 4.20 8.64
N LYS A 60 1.51 4.55 8.10
CA LYS A 60 2.30 3.67 7.23
C LYS A 60 1.51 3.20 6.01
N ASP A 61 0.86 4.15 5.36
CA ASP A 61 -0.03 3.89 4.22
C ASP A 61 0.54 4.33 2.87
N PHE A 62 1.79 4.80 2.86
CA PHE A 62 2.45 5.28 1.65
C PHE A 62 3.95 5.06 1.74
N GLY A 63 4.58 4.76 0.61
CA GLY A 63 6.02 4.68 0.51
C GLY A 63 6.49 4.88 -0.92
N ALA A 64 7.77 5.14 -1.08
CA ALA A 64 8.41 5.34 -2.37
C ALA A 64 9.79 4.69 -2.38
N PHE A 65 10.17 4.14 -3.50
CA PHE A 65 11.52 3.61 -3.71
C PHE A 65 11.88 3.69 -5.19
N ASP A 66 13.16 3.61 -5.47
CA ASP A 66 13.67 3.59 -6.84
C ASP A 66 13.87 2.16 -7.32
N PHE A 67 13.50 1.90 -8.56
CA PHE A 67 13.69 0.62 -9.21
C PHE A 67 14.10 0.84 -10.66
N LYS A 68 15.30 0.40 -11.01
CA LYS A 68 15.86 0.54 -12.36
C LYS A 68 15.79 1.99 -12.88
N GLY A 69 16.11 2.95 -12.01
CA GLY A 69 16.16 4.37 -12.36
C GLY A 69 14.82 5.08 -12.39
N LYS A 70 13.75 4.42 -12.00
CA LYS A 70 12.42 5.02 -11.95
C LYS A 70 11.86 4.96 -10.54
N LYS A 71 11.12 6.01 -10.17
CA LYS A 71 10.50 6.09 -8.85
C LYS A 71 9.16 5.37 -8.85
N ILE A 72 8.98 4.49 -7.87
CA ILE A 72 7.75 3.74 -7.66
C ILE A 72 7.13 4.19 -6.36
N PHE A 73 5.82 4.41 -6.38
CA PHE A 73 5.00 4.68 -5.22
C PHE A 73 4.11 3.47 -4.91
N TRP A 74 3.84 3.27 -3.64
CA TRP A 74 2.73 2.40 -3.22
C TRP A 74 1.89 3.16 -2.21
N LYS A 75 0.58 2.87 -2.22
CA LYS A 75 -0.36 3.47 -1.27
C LYS A 75 -1.41 2.47 -0.86
N ILE A 76 -1.93 2.63 0.36
CA ILE A 76 -3.05 1.85 0.88
C ILE A 76 -4.22 2.79 1.08
N ASP A 77 -5.36 2.47 0.46
CA ASP A 77 -6.62 3.17 0.65
C ASP A 77 -7.57 2.28 1.45
N TYR A 78 -8.45 2.92 2.21
CA TYR A 78 -9.41 2.26 3.08
C TYR A 78 -10.81 2.44 2.51
N TYR A 79 -11.37 1.37 1.97
CA TYR A 79 -12.72 1.39 1.42
C TYR A 79 -13.67 0.61 2.32
N ASP A 80 -14.98 0.88 2.19
CA ASP A 80 -15.99 0.07 2.85
C ASP A 80 -16.02 -1.34 2.24
N ARG A 81 -16.83 -2.22 2.79
CA ARG A 81 -16.87 -3.61 2.34
C ARG A 81 -17.34 -3.75 0.89
N GLU A 82 -18.05 -2.78 0.37
CA GLU A 82 -18.57 -2.78 -1.00
C GLU A 82 -17.64 -2.07 -2.00
N LEU A 83 -16.52 -1.51 -1.52
CA LEU A 83 -15.53 -0.79 -2.34
C LEU A 83 -16.11 0.45 -3.04
N LEU A 84 -17.14 1.07 -2.44
CA LEU A 84 -17.82 2.23 -3.00
C LEU A 84 -17.42 3.53 -2.33
N TYR A 85 -17.22 3.50 -1.02
CA TYR A 85 -16.94 4.70 -0.21
C TYR A 85 -15.78 4.47 0.73
N ILE A 86 -15.27 5.56 1.31
CA ILE A 86 -14.24 5.47 2.36
C ILE A 86 -14.79 4.64 3.52
N SER A 87 -13.94 3.79 4.09
CA SER A 87 -14.31 2.99 5.25
C SER A 87 -14.77 3.88 6.41
N PRO A 88 -15.83 3.49 7.12
CA PRO A 88 -16.25 4.22 8.33
C PRO A 88 -15.26 4.07 9.49
N ASP A 89 -14.41 3.03 9.48
CA ASP A 89 -13.44 2.80 10.55
C ASP A 89 -12.28 1.93 10.06
N ALA A 90 -11.17 2.58 9.73
CA ALA A 90 -9.97 1.88 9.23
C ALA A 90 -9.30 1.00 10.29
N CYS A 91 -9.68 1.14 11.57
CA CYS A 91 -9.21 0.25 12.64
C CYS A 91 -9.97 -1.07 12.66
N ASN A 92 -11.10 -1.15 11.98
CA ASN A 92 -11.95 -2.34 12.03
C ASN A 92 -11.86 -3.10 10.71
N PRO A 93 -11.13 -4.23 10.69
CA PRO A 93 -10.99 -5.00 9.44
C PRO A 93 -12.32 -5.60 8.94
N LYS A 94 -13.34 -5.73 9.80
CA LYS A 94 -14.64 -6.21 9.38
C LYS A 94 -15.42 -5.18 8.57
N LEU A 95 -15.08 -3.90 8.71
CA LEU A 95 -15.74 -2.79 8.01
C LEU A 95 -14.88 -2.22 6.89
N THR A 96 -13.68 -2.76 6.67
CA THR A 96 -12.69 -2.15 5.79
C THR A 96 -12.13 -3.15 4.79
N ASN A 97 -12.20 -2.78 3.52
CA ASN A 97 -11.37 -3.39 2.47
C ASN A 97 -10.18 -2.47 2.23
N ARG A 98 -8.98 -2.98 2.46
CA ARG A 98 -7.76 -2.27 2.14
C ARG A 98 -7.38 -2.55 0.70
N VAL A 99 -7.00 -1.49 -0.01
CA VAL A 99 -6.54 -1.56 -1.41
C VAL A 99 -5.12 -1.05 -1.47
N LEU A 100 -4.19 -1.91 -1.85
CA LEU A 100 -2.80 -1.55 -2.08
C LEU A 100 -2.61 -1.30 -3.56
N THR A 101 -2.22 -0.09 -3.93
CA THR A 101 -1.91 0.28 -5.31
C THR A 101 -0.42 0.50 -5.45
N ILE A 102 0.19 -0.14 -6.44
CA ILE A 102 1.60 0.06 -6.80
C ILE A 102 1.65 0.74 -8.16
N MET A 103 2.39 1.84 -8.27
CA MET A 103 2.40 2.69 -9.46
C MET A 103 3.76 3.33 -9.66
N TYR A 104 4.07 3.73 -10.89
CA TYR A 104 5.16 4.68 -11.09
C TYR A 104 4.72 6.06 -10.62
N SER A 105 5.69 6.90 -10.23
CA SER A 105 5.38 8.23 -9.70
C SER A 105 4.61 9.09 -10.69
N ASN A 106 4.81 8.91 -12.01
CA ASN A 106 4.09 9.65 -13.04
C ASN A 106 2.66 9.13 -13.29
N GLU A 107 2.28 8.05 -12.65
CA GLU A 107 0.92 7.51 -12.72
C GLU A 107 0.07 7.88 -11.50
N TYR A 108 0.69 8.61 -10.58
CA TYR A 108 0.00 9.04 -9.34
C TYR A 108 -1.17 9.99 -9.61
#